data_f434ad37f747253652e3702ae67c3657
#
_entry.id   f434ad37f747253652e3702ae67c3657
#
_cell.length_a   1.000
_cell.length_b   1.000
_cell.length_c   1.000
_cell.angle_alpha   90.00
_cell.angle_beta   90.00
_cell.angle_gamma   90.00
#
_symmetry.space_group_name_H-M   'P 1'
#
loop_
_entity.id
_entity.type
_entity.pdbx_description
1 polymer ?
#
loop_
_entity_poly.entity_id
_entity_poly.type
_entity_poly.pdbx_seq_one_letter_code
_entity_poly.pdbx_strand_id
1 'polypeptide(L)'
;MLPVRIYMQYINKLPPHRQSLSEKILQTALCAFKSQGIRVVKMDDIAKRLSISKRTLYEVFSNKEDLLFEVVKREKQQTRDFMIDLAAHNSNVMEQIIAFYKIMAEELRTTNAAFYEDIHRYPRISADSARAFFQKGVDDGYFRADVNYDIVSLMAEVEVNYTMSSKFYKKFSLLDIYKSIVLVSIRGFCTPKGLKMLEEHIEKNTKI
;
A
#
# COMPACT_ATOMS: atom_id res chain seq x y z
N MET A 1 -0.22 1.39 1.05
CA MET A 1 0.55 0.24 1.58
C MET A 1 1.90 0.23 0.90
N LEU A 2 2.98 0.19 1.67
CA LEU A 2 4.34 0.17 1.11
C LEU A 2 4.71 -1.21 0.60
N PRO A 3 5.42 -1.29 -0.55
CA PRO A 3 6.04 -2.52 -1.01
C PRO A 3 6.98 -3.09 0.05
N VAL A 4 6.97 -4.42 0.22
CA VAL A 4 7.92 -5.13 1.11
C VAL A 4 9.36 -4.69 0.83
N ARG A 5 9.72 -4.46 -0.43
CA ARG A 5 11.06 -4.05 -0.84
C ARG A 5 11.43 -2.65 -0.34
N ILE A 6 10.51 -1.69 -0.40
CA ILE A 6 10.74 -0.32 0.12
C ILE A 6 10.72 -0.34 1.64
N TYR A 7 9.82 -1.12 2.25
CA TYR A 7 9.82 -1.40 3.66
C TYR A 7 11.17 -1.95 4.13
N MET A 8 11.72 -2.94 3.42
CA MET A 8 13.04 -3.51 3.72
C MET A 8 14.17 -2.50 3.57
N GLN A 9 14.12 -1.61 2.57
CA GLN A 9 15.10 -0.54 2.42
C GLN A 9 15.03 0.49 3.54
N TYR A 10 13.83 0.80 4.04
CA TYR A 10 13.64 1.76 5.15
C TYR A 10 14.14 1.19 6.50
N ILE A 11 13.89 -0.10 6.74
CA ILE A 11 14.33 -0.78 7.97
C ILE A 11 15.82 -1.10 7.94
N ASN A 12 16.38 -1.44 6.79
CA ASN A 12 17.82 -1.67 6.65
C ASN A 12 18.67 -0.41 6.86
N LYS A 13 18.04 0.78 6.91
CA LYS A 13 18.70 2.03 7.35
C LYS A 13 18.83 2.14 8.87
N LEU A 14 18.10 1.34 9.66
CA LEU A 14 18.25 1.30 11.10
C LEU A 14 19.41 0.37 11.48
N PRO A 15 20.32 0.79 12.38
CA PRO A 15 21.41 -0.08 12.83
C PRO A 15 20.86 -1.40 13.42
N PRO A 16 21.38 -2.56 13.00
CA PRO A 16 20.84 -3.89 13.39
C PRO A 16 20.72 -4.11 14.90
N HIS A 17 21.57 -3.46 15.69
CA HIS A 17 21.63 -3.60 17.14
C HIS A 17 20.57 -2.78 17.90
N ARG A 18 19.79 -1.93 17.21
CA ARG A 18 18.71 -1.12 17.81
C ARG A 18 17.30 -1.61 17.51
N GLN A 19 17.16 -2.69 16.76
CA GLN A 19 15.82 -3.25 16.51
C GLN A 19 15.37 -4.04 17.73
N SER A 20 14.26 -3.62 18.33
CA SER A 20 13.61 -4.39 19.40
C SER A 20 13.13 -5.75 18.89
N LEU A 21 13.02 -6.75 19.77
CA LEU A 21 12.46 -8.05 19.42
C LEU A 21 11.04 -7.91 18.82
N SER A 22 10.23 -7.02 19.41
CA SER A 22 8.89 -6.72 18.88
C SER A 22 8.92 -6.27 17.43
N GLU A 23 9.86 -5.41 17.06
CA GLU A 23 10.00 -4.95 15.67
C GLU A 23 10.37 -6.08 14.71
N LYS A 24 11.27 -6.96 15.12
CA LYS A 24 11.64 -8.14 14.32
C LYS A 24 10.46 -9.09 14.12
N ILE A 25 9.65 -9.27 15.18
CA ILE A 25 8.44 -10.10 15.11
C ILE A 25 7.43 -9.48 14.13
N LEU A 26 7.13 -8.18 14.25
CA LEU A 26 6.19 -7.47 13.36
C LEU A 26 6.63 -7.55 11.90
N GLN A 27 7.91 -7.34 11.63
CA GLN A 27 8.46 -7.44 10.28
C GLN A 27 8.36 -8.84 9.69
N THR A 28 8.75 -9.85 10.47
CA THR A 28 8.68 -11.26 10.04
C THR A 28 7.25 -11.69 9.79
N ALA A 29 6.33 -11.26 10.65
CA ALA A 29 4.89 -11.53 10.52
C ALA A 29 4.33 -10.86 9.25
N LEU A 30 4.65 -9.59 9.00
CA LEU A 30 4.23 -8.88 7.80
C LEU A 30 4.69 -9.59 6.52
N CYS A 31 5.96 -9.94 6.43
CA CYS A 31 6.51 -10.68 5.28
C CYS A 31 5.81 -12.03 5.09
N ALA A 32 5.56 -12.76 6.18
CA ALA A 32 4.87 -14.04 6.13
C ALA A 32 3.40 -13.88 5.69
N PHE A 33 2.68 -12.91 6.23
CA PHE A 33 1.29 -12.62 5.87
C PHE A 33 1.16 -12.17 4.41
N LYS A 34 2.06 -11.31 3.93
CA LYS A 34 2.07 -10.87 2.53
C LYS A 34 2.37 -12.01 1.56
N SER A 35 3.25 -12.93 1.91
CA SER A 35 3.65 -14.02 1.02
C SER A 35 2.68 -15.20 1.01
N GLN A 36 2.07 -15.54 2.15
CA GLN A 36 1.29 -16.77 2.32
C GLN A 36 -0.20 -16.52 2.62
N GLY A 37 -0.57 -15.28 2.96
CA GLY A 37 -1.90 -14.94 3.47
C GLY A 37 -1.99 -15.11 5.00
N ILE A 38 -2.84 -14.28 5.61
CA ILE A 38 -2.95 -14.20 7.08
C ILE A 38 -3.46 -15.53 7.68
N ARG A 39 -4.42 -16.20 7.03
CA ARG A 39 -5.06 -17.39 7.59
C ARG A 39 -4.13 -18.58 7.71
N VAL A 40 -3.20 -18.74 6.77
CA VAL A 40 -2.28 -19.88 6.70
C VAL A 40 -1.15 -19.78 7.73
N VAL A 41 -0.62 -18.58 7.94
CA VAL A 41 0.52 -18.35 8.83
C VAL A 41 0.12 -18.56 10.29
N LYS A 42 0.88 -19.38 11.01
CA LYS A 42 0.70 -19.65 12.46
C LYS A 42 1.76 -18.90 13.27
N MET A 43 1.47 -18.64 14.55
CA MET A 43 2.44 -18.06 15.50
C MET A 43 3.74 -18.89 15.53
N ASP A 44 3.62 -20.21 15.49
CA ASP A 44 4.76 -21.13 15.45
C ASP A 44 5.69 -20.92 14.25
N ASP A 45 5.12 -20.58 13.10
CA ASP A 45 5.90 -20.34 11.87
C ASP A 45 6.73 -19.06 12.01
N ILE A 46 6.19 -18.05 12.68
CA ILE A 46 6.88 -16.79 12.98
C ILE A 46 8.01 -17.02 13.99
N ALA A 47 7.75 -17.77 15.06
CA ALA A 47 8.75 -18.12 16.07
C ALA A 47 9.93 -18.89 15.44
N LYS A 48 9.65 -19.88 14.59
CA LYS A 48 10.67 -20.66 13.86
C LYS A 48 11.52 -19.80 12.94
N ARG A 49 10.90 -18.88 12.19
CA ARG A 49 11.63 -17.97 11.27
C ARG A 49 12.59 -17.04 12.00
N LEU A 50 12.25 -16.66 13.23
CA LEU A 50 13.08 -15.81 14.10
C LEU A 50 14.04 -16.60 14.99
N SER A 51 13.99 -17.94 14.96
CA SER A 51 14.76 -18.80 15.84
C SER A 51 14.57 -18.47 17.33
N ILE A 52 13.33 -18.09 17.71
CA ILE A 52 12.94 -17.85 19.09
C ILE A 52 11.97 -18.92 19.60
N SER A 53 11.86 -19.05 20.93
CA SER A 53 10.88 -19.97 21.52
C SER A 53 9.45 -19.46 21.30
N LYS A 54 8.46 -20.39 21.24
CA LYS A 54 7.04 -20.03 21.26
C LYS A 54 6.72 -19.14 22.46
N ARG A 55 7.22 -19.52 23.63
CA ARG A 55 7.03 -18.74 24.88
C ARG A 55 7.47 -17.29 24.68
N THR A 56 8.65 -17.04 24.14
CA THR A 56 9.18 -15.71 23.89
C THR A 56 8.28 -14.91 22.94
N LEU A 57 7.73 -15.55 21.89
CA LEU A 57 6.79 -14.89 20.99
C LEU A 57 5.48 -14.50 21.71
N TYR A 58 4.91 -15.42 22.52
CA TYR A 58 3.67 -15.19 23.24
C TYR A 58 3.82 -14.22 24.43
N GLU A 59 5.03 -14.03 24.95
CA GLU A 59 5.34 -12.97 25.93
C GLU A 59 5.29 -11.56 25.31
N VAL A 60 5.52 -11.45 23.98
CA VAL A 60 5.47 -10.15 23.26
C VAL A 60 4.09 -9.90 22.66
N PHE A 61 3.45 -10.91 22.08
CA PHE A 61 2.11 -10.84 21.49
C PHE A 61 1.26 -12.00 21.98
N SER A 62 0.19 -11.69 22.72
CA SER A 62 -0.63 -12.70 23.41
C SER A 62 -1.32 -13.70 22.47
N ASN A 63 -1.61 -13.27 21.24
CA ASN A 63 -2.26 -14.08 20.21
C ASN A 63 -1.97 -13.52 18.81
N LYS A 64 -2.48 -14.21 17.78
CA LYS A 64 -2.28 -13.80 16.39
C LYS A 64 -3.04 -12.53 16.01
N GLU A 65 -4.18 -12.32 16.63
CA GLU A 65 -5.04 -11.15 16.41
C GLU A 65 -4.35 -9.88 16.89
N ASP A 66 -3.74 -9.90 18.08
CA ASP A 66 -2.93 -8.79 18.62
C ASP A 66 -1.73 -8.49 17.71
N LEU A 67 -1.03 -9.55 17.28
CA LEU A 67 0.07 -9.41 16.34
C LEU A 67 -0.38 -8.80 15.02
N LEU A 68 -1.49 -9.28 14.46
CA LEU A 68 -2.05 -8.77 13.21
C LEU A 68 -2.47 -7.31 13.34
N PHE A 69 -3.12 -6.94 14.44
CA PHE A 69 -3.52 -5.56 14.71
C PHE A 69 -2.32 -4.60 14.66
N GLU A 70 -1.24 -4.94 15.37
CA GLU A 70 -0.02 -4.11 15.38
C GLU A 70 0.70 -4.13 14.03
N VAL A 71 0.72 -5.24 13.30
CA VAL A 71 1.24 -5.32 11.92
C VAL A 71 0.47 -4.36 11.00
N VAL A 72 -0.86 -4.39 11.02
CA VAL A 72 -1.70 -3.52 10.18
C VAL A 72 -1.53 -2.05 10.56
N LYS A 73 -1.53 -1.73 11.84
CA LYS A 73 -1.33 -0.37 12.35
C LYS A 73 0.01 0.20 11.89
N ARG A 74 1.08 -0.60 11.98
CA ARG A 74 2.42 -0.22 11.54
C ARG A 74 2.50 -0.04 10.02
N GLU A 75 1.92 -0.94 9.26
CA GLU A 75 1.86 -0.86 7.80
C GLU A 75 1.16 0.43 7.34
N LYS A 76 0.09 0.83 8.01
CA LYS A 76 -0.61 2.09 7.75
C LYS A 76 0.24 3.31 8.08
N GLN A 77 0.94 3.28 9.21
CA GLN A 77 1.82 4.38 9.59
C GLN A 77 2.94 4.55 8.56
N GLN A 78 3.57 3.46 8.16
CA GLN A 78 4.63 3.48 7.14
C GLN A 78 4.14 3.95 5.78
N THR A 79 2.94 3.54 5.37
CA THR A 79 2.32 4.05 4.15
C THR A 79 2.13 5.57 4.21
N ARG A 80 1.70 6.09 5.37
CA ARG A 80 1.55 7.52 5.60
C ARG A 80 2.90 8.24 5.52
N ASP A 81 3.90 7.74 6.24
CA ASP A 81 5.24 8.32 6.27
C ASP A 81 5.86 8.32 4.86
N PHE A 82 5.66 7.25 4.11
CA PHE A 82 6.08 7.17 2.72
C PHE A 82 5.36 8.20 1.83
N MET A 83 4.05 8.40 1.98
CA MET A 83 3.33 9.41 1.21
C MET A 83 3.80 10.84 1.54
N ILE A 84 4.13 11.10 2.80
CA ILE A 84 4.73 12.38 3.23
C ILE A 84 6.12 12.56 2.59
N ASP A 85 6.96 11.53 2.63
CA ASP A 85 8.29 11.54 2.03
C ASP A 85 8.22 11.73 0.51
N LEU A 86 7.29 11.02 -0.14
CA LEU A 86 7.02 11.14 -1.57
C LEU A 86 6.60 12.57 -1.95
N ALA A 87 5.75 13.19 -1.14
CA ALA A 87 5.32 14.57 -1.35
C ALA A 87 6.47 15.56 -1.16
N ALA A 88 7.38 15.30 -0.22
CA ALA A 88 8.55 16.15 0.03
C ALA A 88 9.61 16.07 -1.08
N HIS A 89 9.75 14.91 -1.76
CA HIS A 89 10.81 14.68 -2.75
C HIS A 89 10.35 14.84 -4.20
N ASN A 90 9.05 15.01 -4.47
CA ASN A 90 8.53 15.17 -5.82
C ASN A 90 7.99 16.59 -6.03
N SER A 91 8.35 17.20 -7.17
CA SER A 91 8.03 18.59 -7.47
C SER A 91 6.54 18.84 -7.68
N ASN A 92 5.80 17.81 -8.11
CA ASN A 92 4.36 17.95 -8.42
C ASN A 92 3.58 16.65 -8.14
N VAL A 93 2.24 16.77 -8.09
CA VAL A 93 1.34 15.66 -7.77
C VAL A 93 1.36 14.52 -8.81
N MET A 94 1.69 14.81 -10.08
CA MET A 94 1.79 13.76 -11.10
C MET A 94 2.98 12.86 -10.87
N GLU A 95 4.13 13.42 -10.50
CA GLU A 95 5.30 12.61 -10.10
C GLU A 95 5.01 11.74 -8.89
N GLN A 96 4.26 12.27 -7.91
CA GLN A 96 3.81 11.50 -6.75
C GLN A 96 2.91 10.32 -7.16
N ILE A 97 1.92 10.55 -8.03
CA ILE A 97 1.04 9.49 -8.57
C ILE A 97 1.86 8.43 -9.30
N ILE A 98 2.75 8.85 -10.17
CA ILE A 98 3.57 7.95 -10.98
C ILE A 98 4.48 7.11 -10.11
N ALA A 99 5.15 7.71 -9.13
CA ALA A 99 6.01 6.99 -8.20
C ALA A 99 5.20 6.01 -7.35
N PHE A 100 4.05 6.43 -6.82
CA PHE A 100 3.16 5.56 -6.07
C PHE A 100 2.62 4.41 -6.93
N TYR A 101 2.22 4.69 -8.17
CA TYR A 101 1.74 3.67 -9.10
C TYR A 101 2.79 2.58 -9.34
N LYS A 102 4.04 2.94 -9.61
CA LYS A 102 5.15 1.98 -9.83
C LYS A 102 5.34 1.06 -8.63
N ILE A 103 5.36 1.66 -7.46
CA ILE A 103 5.56 0.95 -6.20
C ILE A 103 4.42 -0.02 -5.94
N MET A 104 3.18 0.42 -6.14
CA MET A 104 2.00 -0.42 -5.97
C MET A 104 1.94 -1.54 -7.01
N ALA A 105 2.31 -1.27 -8.27
CA ALA A 105 2.35 -2.29 -9.31
C ALA A 105 3.32 -3.42 -8.96
N GLU A 106 4.49 -3.10 -8.43
CA GLU A 106 5.46 -4.12 -7.98
C GLU A 106 4.97 -4.88 -6.75
N GLU A 107 4.36 -4.20 -5.79
CA GLU A 107 3.78 -4.83 -4.61
C GLU A 107 2.70 -5.85 -4.98
N LEU A 108 1.81 -5.49 -5.90
CA LEU A 108 0.69 -6.35 -6.31
C LEU A 108 1.12 -7.58 -7.10
N ARG A 109 2.33 -7.57 -7.69
CA ARG A 109 2.92 -8.75 -8.34
C ARG A 109 3.37 -9.80 -7.34
N THR A 110 3.83 -9.38 -6.16
CA THR A 110 4.53 -10.24 -5.20
C THR A 110 3.70 -10.60 -3.97
N THR A 111 2.61 -9.86 -3.71
CA THR A 111 1.79 -10.06 -2.52
C THR A 111 0.64 -11.03 -2.79
N ASN A 112 0.43 -11.97 -1.86
CA ASN A 112 -0.71 -12.88 -1.91
C ASN A 112 -2.04 -12.11 -1.76
N ALA A 113 -2.96 -12.32 -2.69
CA ALA A 113 -4.25 -11.62 -2.72
C ALA A 113 -5.09 -11.81 -1.44
N ALA A 114 -4.97 -12.97 -0.77
CA ALA A 114 -5.66 -13.23 0.49
C ALA A 114 -5.20 -12.29 1.63
N PHE A 115 -3.99 -11.74 1.57
CA PHE A 115 -3.54 -10.73 2.50
C PHE A 115 -4.40 -9.45 2.39
N TYR A 116 -4.65 -8.99 1.18
CA TYR A 116 -5.47 -7.80 0.95
C TYR A 116 -6.94 -8.03 1.31
N GLU A 117 -7.49 -9.24 1.08
CA GLU A 117 -8.85 -9.60 1.50
C GLU A 117 -9.03 -9.45 3.01
N ASP A 118 -8.07 -9.88 3.78
CA ASP A 118 -8.17 -9.85 5.24
C ASP A 118 -7.95 -8.44 5.82
N ILE A 119 -7.08 -7.62 5.21
CA ILE A 119 -6.75 -6.30 5.76
C ILE A 119 -7.63 -5.14 5.26
N HIS A 120 -8.40 -5.30 4.19
CA HIS A 120 -9.27 -4.23 3.67
C HIS A 120 -10.32 -3.77 4.69
N ARG A 121 -10.65 -4.62 5.66
CA ARG A 121 -11.61 -4.35 6.74
C ARG A 121 -11.14 -3.28 7.73
N TYR A 122 -9.85 -2.93 7.71
CA TYR A 122 -9.29 -1.91 8.61
C TYR A 122 -9.41 -0.51 7.99
N PRO A 123 -9.81 0.53 8.75
CA PRO A 123 -10.03 1.89 8.22
C PRO A 123 -8.81 2.47 7.48
N ARG A 124 -9.05 3.28 6.45
CA ARG A 124 -8.01 3.87 5.58
C ARG A 124 -7.61 5.29 5.98
N ILE A 125 -6.80 5.95 5.13
CA ILE A 125 -6.25 7.30 5.29
C ILE A 125 -7.36 8.35 5.44
N SER A 126 -7.11 9.42 6.20
CA SER A 126 -8.11 10.48 6.43
C SER A 126 -8.48 11.22 5.14
N ALA A 127 -9.74 11.61 5.03
CA ALA A 127 -10.28 12.39 3.91
C ALA A 127 -9.56 13.74 3.68
N ASP A 128 -9.04 14.36 4.74
CA ASP A 128 -8.37 15.65 4.65
C ASP A 128 -7.06 15.60 3.84
N SER A 129 -6.30 14.53 3.97
CA SER A 129 -5.06 14.34 3.18
C SER A 129 -5.35 14.17 1.69
N ALA A 130 -6.45 13.49 1.34
CA ALA A 130 -6.86 13.31 -0.05
C ALA A 130 -7.31 14.66 -0.67
N ARG A 131 -8.07 15.46 0.08
CA ARG A 131 -8.53 16.76 -0.40
C ARG A 131 -7.37 17.71 -0.71
N ALA A 132 -6.39 17.83 0.18
CA ALA A 132 -5.21 18.67 -0.03
C ALA A 132 -4.41 18.22 -1.26
N PHE A 133 -4.25 16.90 -1.48
CA PHE A 133 -3.57 16.35 -2.63
C PHE A 133 -4.29 16.70 -3.96
N PHE A 134 -5.60 16.51 -4.02
CA PHE A 134 -6.36 16.82 -5.23
C PHE A 134 -6.40 18.34 -5.51
N GLN A 135 -6.55 19.17 -4.47
CA GLN A 135 -6.53 20.62 -4.63
C GLN A 135 -5.18 21.08 -5.21
N LYS A 136 -4.07 20.57 -4.69
CA LYS A 136 -2.76 20.88 -5.27
C LYS A 136 -2.66 20.47 -6.75
N GLY A 137 -3.24 19.35 -7.14
CA GLY A 137 -3.26 18.91 -8.54
C GLY A 137 -4.06 19.82 -9.46
N VAL A 138 -5.16 20.42 -8.96
CA VAL A 138 -5.94 21.43 -9.66
C VAL A 138 -5.14 22.73 -9.78
N ASP A 139 -4.54 23.20 -8.69
CA ASP A 139 -3.75 24.43 -8.65
C ASP A 139 -2.52 24.35 -9.58
N ASP A 140 -1.87 23.20 -9.65
CA ASP A 140 -0.74 22.91 -10.54
C ASP A 140 -1.18 22.69 -12.02
N GLY A 141 -2.50 22.61 -12.29
CA GLY A 141 -3.10 22.45 -13.62
C GLY A 141 -2.99 21.03 -14.19
N TYR A 142 -2.73 20.02 -13.37
CA TYR A 142 -2.72 18.61 -13.77
C TYR A 142 -4.09 17.95 -13.68
N PHE A 143 -4.95 18.41 -12.77
CA PHE A 143 -6.29 17.88 -12.55
C PHE A 143 -7.36 18.90 -12.97
N ARG A 144 -8.49 18.38 -13.40
CA ARG A 144 -9.64 19.16 -13.83
C ARG A 144 -10.32 19.85 -12.62
N ALA A 145 -10.64 21.14 -12.74
CA ALA A 145 -11.31 21.90 -11.69
C ALA A 145 -12.82 21.63 -11.57
N ASP A 146 -13.42 21.00 -12.61
CA ASP A 146 -14.87 20.69 -12.66
C ASP A 146 -15.22 19.32 -12.02
N VAL A 147 -14.26 18.65 -11.38
CA VAL A 147 -14.43 17.33 -10.75
C VAL A 147 -14.64 17.48 -9.24
N ASN A 148 -15.62 16.79 -8.71
CA ASN A 148 -15.81 16.69 -7.25
C ASN A 148 -14.90 15.58 -6.67
N TYR A 149 -13.78 15.98 -6.09
CA TYR A 149 -12.76 15.05 -5.55
C TYR A 149 -13.16 14.38 -4.24
N ASP A 150 -14.16 14.88 -3.52
CA ASP A 150 -14.73 14.16 -2.38
C ASP A 150 -15.48 12.91 -2.87
N ILE A 151 -16.20 13.01 -3.99
CA ILE A 151 -16.86 11.86 -4.64
C ILE A 151 -15.82 10.89 -5.21
N VAL A 152 -14.79 11.38 -5.88
CA VAL A 152 -13.69 10.53 -6.42
C VAL A 152 -13.05 9.71 -5.30
N SER A 153 -12.74 10.34 -4.17
CA SER A 153 -12.13 9.67 -3.01
C SER A 153 -13.07 8.61 -2.42
N LEU A 154 -14.34 8.90 -2.29
CA LEU A 154 -15.34 7.95 -1.80
C LEU A 154 -15.52 6.77 -2.75
N MET A 155 -15.59 7.02 -4.06
CA MET A 155 -15.71 5.96 -5.08
C MET A 155 -14.48 5.06 -5.10
N ALA A 156 -13.27 5.61 -4.99
CA ALA A 156 -12.06 4.82 -4.90
C ALA A 156 -12.07 3.85 -3.70
N GLU A 157 -12.63 4.28 -2.57
CA GLU A 157 -12.80 3.40 -1.40
C GLU A 157 -13.82 2.29 -1.66
N VAL A 158 -14.96 2.62 -2.26
CA VAL A 158 -16.01 1.66 -2.63
C VAL A 158 -15.48 0.62 -3.63
N GLU A 159 -14.76 1.05 -4.66
CA GLU A 159 -14.17 0.18 -5.68
C GLU A 159 -13.20 -0.84 -5.07
N VAL A 160 -12.33 -0.41 -4.18
CA VAL A 160 -11.40 -1.33 -3.50
C VAL A 160 -12.15 -2.32 -2.60
N ASN A 161 -13.10 -1.84 -1.80
CA ASN A 161 -13.87 -2.69 -0.92
C ASN A 161 -14.69 -3.72 -1.70
N TYR A 162 -15.32 -3.31 -2.80
CA TYR A 162 -16.07 -4.21 -3.67
C TYR A 162 -15.15 -5.24 -4.35
N THR A 163 -14.01 -4.82 -4.86
CA THR A 163 -13.02 -5.70 -5.51
C THR A 163 -12.57 -6.82 -4.56
N MET A 164 -12.32 -6.49 -3.31
CA MET A 164 -11.88 -7.46 -2.30
C MET A 164 -13.02 -8.38 -1.86
N SER A 165 -14.20 -7.84 -1.58
CA SER A 165 -15.37 -8.61 -1.14
C SER A 165 -15.89 -9.56 -2.23
N SER A 166 -15.88 -9.11 -3.49
CA SER A 166 -16.31 -9.89 -4.66
C SER A 166 -15.27 -10.92 -5.13
N LYS A 167 -14.08 -10.92 -4.53
CA LYS A 167 -12.98 -11.85 -4.85
C LYS A 167 -12.55 -11.83 -6.31
N PHE A 168 -12.56 -10.67 -6.96
CA PHE A 168 -12.14 -10.51 -8.36
C PHE A 168 -10.73 -11.02 -8.61
N TYR A 169 -9.86 -10.96 -7.59
CA TYR A 169 -8.50 -11.50 -7.65
C TYR A 169 -8.43 -13.01 -7.91
N LYS A 170 -9.54 -13.76 -7.82
CA LYS A 170 -9.62 -15.16 -8.23
C LYS A 170 -9.73 -15.35 -9.73
N LYS A 171 -10.17 -14.32 -10.46
CA LYS A 171 -10.36 -14.34 -11.91
C LYS A 171 -9.31 -13.53 -12.66
N PHE A 172 -8.84 -12.44 -12.06
CA PHE A 172 -7.91 -11.49 -12.66
C PHE A 172 -6.74 -11.25 -11.72
N SER A 173 -5.56 -10.95 -12.27
CA SER A 173 -4.43 -10.57 -11.42
C SER A 173 -4.73 -9.26 -10.66
N LEU A 174 -4.21 -9.13 -9.45
CA LEU A 174 -4.35 -7.87 -8.69
C LEU A 174 -3.78 -6.67 -9.48
N LEU A 175 -2.73 -6.89 -10.25
CA LEU A 175 -2.13 -5.85 -11.09
C LEU A 175 -3.06 -5.41 -12.20
N ASP A 176 -3.76 -6.33 -12.88
CA ASP A 176 -4.72 -5.99 -13.94
C ASP A 176 -5.93 -5.25 -13.39
N ILE A 177 -6.44 -5.69 -12.23
CA ILE A 177 -7.50 -4.99 -11.51
C ILE A 177 -7.07 -3.56 -11.17
N TYR A 178 -5.88 -3.41 -10.60
CA TYR A 178 -5.33 -2.10 -10.23
C TYR A 178 -5.18 -1.19 -11.45
N LYS A 179 -4.58 -1.68 -12.54
CA LYS A 179 -4.45 -0.93 -13.79
C LYS A 179 -5.80 -0.49 -14.34
N SER A 180 -6.77 -1.39 -14.37
CA SER A 180 -8.09 -1.13 -14.96
C SER A 180 -8.92 -0.14 -14.14
N ILE A 181 -8.80 -0.15 -12.81
CA ILE A 181 -9.54 0.75 -11.93
C ILE A 181 -8.78 2.07 -11.76
N VAL A 182 -7.56 2.01 -11.26
CA VAL A 182 -6.82 3.21 -10.84
C VAL A 182 -6.39 4.07 -12.02
N LEU A 183 -5.83 3.49 -13.09
CA LEU A 183 -5.40 4.28 -14.25
C LEU A 183 -6.57 4.86 -15.02
N VAL A 184 -7.69 4.14 -15.12
CA VAL A 184 -8.89 4.67 -15.78
C VAL A 184 -9.44 5.87 -15.00
N SER A 185 -9.52 5.76 -13.68
CA SER A 185 -9.96 6.86 -12.81
C SER A 185 -9.03 8.08 -12.91
N ILE A 186 -7.71 7.88 -12.84
CA ILE A 186 -6.73 8.97 -12.96
C ILE A 186 -6.86 9.66 -14.31
N ARG A 187 -6.94 8.93 -15.42
CA ARG A 187 -7.14 9.50 -16.76
C ARG A 187 -8.41 10.34 -16.83
N GLY A 188 -9.47 9.92 -16.16
CA GLY A 188 -10.77 10.58 -16.17
C GLY A 188 -10.77 11.98 -15.56
N PHE A 189 -9.89 12.25 -14.60
CA PHE A 189 -9.80 13.55 -13.94
C PHE A 189 -8.54 14.37 -14.32
N CYS A 190 -7.66 13.84 -15.17
CA CYS A 190 -6.53 14.60 -15.69
C CYS A 190 -6.96 15.67 -16.70
N THR A 191 -6.24 16.80 -16.69
CA THR A 191 -6.22 17.74 -17.84
C THR A 191 -5.36 17.15 -18.97
N PRO A 192 -5.36 17.74 -20.19
CA PRO A 192 -4.43 17.33 -21.25
C PRO A 192 -2.95 17.37 -20.81
N LYS A 193 -2.57 18.34 -19.98
CA LYS A 193 -1.23 18.44 -19.39
C LYS A 193 -0.92 17.24 -18.48
N GLY A 194 -1.84 16.91 -17.59
CA GLY A 194 -1.68 15.77 -16.68
C GLY A 194 -1.67 14.44 -17.42
N LEU A 195 -2.56 14.28 -18.41
CA LEU A 195 -2.65 13.06 -19.22
C LEU A 195 -1.36 12.80 -20.00
N LYS A 196 -0.82 13.84 -20.66
CA LYS A 196 0.46 13.72 -21.38
C LYS A 196 1.58 13.21 -20.47
N MET A 197 1.72 13.78 -19.29
CA MET A 197 2.76 13.40 -18.34
C MET A 197 2.57 11.94 -17.84
N LEU A 198 1.31 11.53 -17.60
CA LEU A 198 0.98 10.18 -17.18
C LEU A 198 1.34 9.16 -18.26
N GLU A 199 0.93 9.39 -19.52
CA GLU A 199 1.15 8.44 -20.63
C GLU A 199 2.62 8.31 -20.99
N GLU A 200 3.36 9.42 -21.11
CA GLU A 200 4.82 9.38 -21.35
C GLU A 200 5.55 8.51 -20.31
N HIS A 201 5.03 8.48 -19.10
CA HIS A 201 5.62 7.72 -18.01
C HIS A 201 5.23 6.24 -18.04
N ILE A 202 3.96 5.93 -18.38
CA ILE A 202 3.47 4.57 -18.53
C ILE A 202 4.20 3.90 -19.70
N GLU A 203 4.32 4.57 -20.86
CA GLU A 203 5.00 4.04 -22.05
C GLU A 203 6.47 3.71 -21.80
N LYS A 204 7.19 4.59 -21.09
CA LYS A 204 8.59 4.36 -20.73
C LYS A 204 8.80 3.15 -19.80
N ASN A 205 7.76 2.72 -19.09
CA ASN A 205 7.84 1.65 -18.10
C ASN A 205 7.05 0.38 -18.50
N THR A 206 6.32 0.39 -19.62
CA THR A 206 5.64 -0.81 -20.14
C THR A 206 6.58 -1.75 -20.91
N LYS A 207 7.85 -1.36 -21.06
CA LYS A 207 8.92 -2.21 -21.67
C LYS A 207 9.63 -3.11 -20.66
N ILE A 208 8.99 -3.41 -19.51
CA ILE A 208 9.48 -4.40 -18.54
C ILE A 208 8.45 -5.53 -18.43
#